data_1d8358daaf021cdbcd95c01cc203adc4
#
_entry.id   1d8358daaf021cdbcd95c01cc203adc4
#
_cell.length_a   1.000
_cell.length_b   1.000
_cell.length_c   1.000
_cell.angle_alpha   90.00
_cell.angle_beta   90.00
_cell.angle_gamma   90.00
#
_symmetry.space_group_name_H-M   'P 1'
#
loop_
_entity.id
_entity.type
_entity.pdbx_description
1 polymer ?
#
loop_
_entity_poly.entity_id
_entity_poly.type
_entity_poly.pdbx_seq_one_letter_code
_entity_poly.pdbx_strand_id
1 'polypeptide(L)'
;MGLEEKLPSGILLSTVEGLAGYMRKASFWPATFGLACCAIEMMTFGAPRFDSARFGMEVFRPSPRQADLMIVAGRVSNKMAPVVRQIYDQMAAPKYVLAMGVCASSGGMFNNYAIVQGVDHIVPVDMYLPGCPPRPEMLIDAILKLHDSIQHEKLGSNRARQIEELELEALQATPTSAMKGLMR
;
A
#
# COMPACT_ATOMS: atom_id res chain seq x y z
N MET A 1 20.08 -29.17 18.60
CA MET A 1 18.96 -29.97 18.05
C MET A 1 17.69 -29.33 18.58
N GLY A 2 17.01 -28.55 17.75
CA GLY A 2 15.82 -27.81 18.15
C GLY A 2 14.57 -28.70 18.13
N LEU A 3 13.52 -28.25 18.81
CA LEU A 3 12.21 -28.91 18.86
C LEU A 3 11.60 -29.14 17.45
N GLU A 4 12.11 -28.46 16.44
CA GLU A 4 11.71 -28.58 15.04
C GLU A 4 12.01 -29.95 14.42
N GLU A 5 13.01 -30.66 14.91
CA GLU A 5 13.43 -31.97 14.38
C GLU A 5 12.51 -33.11 14.82
N LYS A 6 11.68 -32.92 15.84
CA LYS A 6 10.80 -33.94 16.44
C LYS A 6 9.31 -33.76 16.12
N LEU A 7 8.92 -32.64 15.52
CA LEU A 7 7.55 -32.39 15.12
C LEU A 7 7.43 -32.51 13.58
N PRO A 8 6.33 -33.05 13.06
CA PRO A 8 6.12 -33.07 11.61
C PRO A 8 6.28 -31.65 11.09
N SER A 9 7.28 -31.48 10.22
CA SER A 9 7.72 -30.23 9.68
C SER A 9 6.54 -29.40 9.19
N GLY A 10 6.27 -28.27 9.82
CA GLY A 10 5.29 -27.31 9.37
C GLY A 10 4.21 -26.93 10.40
N ILE A 11 3.87 -27.75 11.39
CA ILE A 11 2.75 -27.44 12.30
C ILE A 11 3.04 -26.21 13.18
N LEU A 12 4.25 -26.11 13.75
CA LEU A 12 4.62 -24.96 14.57
C LEU A 12 4.80 -23.69 13.70
N LEU A 13 5.43 -23.83 12.54
CA LEU A 13 5.60 -22.72 11.61
C LEU A 13 4.27 -22.24 11.06
N SER A 14 3.33 -23.12 10.72
CA SER A 14 2.01 -22.75 10.24
C SER A 14 1.18 -22.02 11.29
N THR A 15 1.30 -22.39 12.58
CA THR A 15 0.62 -21.69 13.68
C THR A 15 1.23 -20.31 13.94
N VAL A 16 2.55 -20.16 13.88
CA VAL A 16 3.25 -18.88 14.03
C VAL A 16 2.93 -17.96 12.85
N GLU A 17 2.93 -18.47 11.64
CA GLU A 17 2.56 -17.72 10.44
C GLU A 17 1.10 -17.25 10.52
N GLY A 18 0.18 -18.11 10.90
CA GLY A 18 -1.23 -17.76 11.09
C GLY A 18 -1.44 -16.69 12.15
N LEU A 19 -0.73 -16.79 13.28
CA LEU A 19 -0.78 -15.80 14.34
C LEU A 19 -0.20 -14.45 13.90
N ALA A 20 0.95 -14.45 13.25
CA ALA A 20 1.56 -13.22 12.73
C ALA A 20 0.70 -12.54 11.66
N GLY A 21 0.12 -13.31 10.74
CA GLY A 21 -0.82 -12.80 9.75
C GLY A 21 -2.06 -12.19 10.39
N TYR A 22 -2.64 -12.85 11.40
CA TYR A 22 -3.76 -12.31 12.15
C TYR A 22 -3.42 -11.00 12.87
N MET A 23 -2.26 -10.92 13.54
CA MET A 23 -1.83 -9.70 14.23
C MET A 23 -1.60 -8.53 13.26
N ARG A 24 -0.99 -8.77 12.12
CA ARG A 24 -0.80 -7.76 11.06
C ARG A 24 -2.15 -7.24 10.52
N LYS A 25 -3.11 -8.14 10.30
CA LYS A 25 -4.45 -7.80 9.87
C LYS A 25 -5.23 -7.01 10.92
N ALA A 26 -5.14 -7.41 12.20
CA ALA A 26 -5.89 -6.80 13.29
C ALA A 26 -5.40 -5.42 13.70
N SER A 27 -4.14 -5.07 13.39
CA SER A 27 -3.55 -3.76 13.64
C SER A 27 -2.88 -3.27 12.36
N PHE A 28 -3.66 -2.58 11.52
CA PHE A 28 -3.25 -2.18 10.18
C PHE A 28 -3.47 -0.67 10.01
N TRP A 29 -2.49 0.12 10.40
CA TRP A 29 -2.63 1.57 10.50
C TRP A 29 -2.30 2.27 9.19
N PRO A 30 -3.26 3.03 8.63
CA PRO A 30 -3.03 3.81 7.43
C PRO A 30 -2.23 5.08 7.72
N ALA A 31 -1.36 5.46 6.80
CA ALA A 31 -0.70 6.75 6.78
C ALA A 31 -1.71 7.86 6.45
N THR A 32 -1.62 8.98 7.16
CA THR A 32 -2.40 10.19 6.84
C THR A 32 -1.80 10.84 5.60
N PHE A 33 -2.30 10.44 4.42
CA PHE A 33 -1.78 10.91 3.15
C PHE A 33 -2.91 10.99 2.10
N GLY A 34 -3.20 12.17 1.61
CA GLY A 34 -4.24 12.40 0.62
C GLY A 34 -3.82 13.48 -0.36
N LEU A 35 -4.04 13.26 -1.66
CA LEU A 35 -3.54 14.11 -2.72
C LEU A 35 -4.63 14.89 -3.46
N ALA A 36 -5.82 14.32 -3.59
CA ALA A 36 -6.90 14.90 -4.38
C ALA A 36 -8.29 14.46 -3.89
N CYS A 37 -9.31 14.50 -4.76
CA CYS A 37 -10.71 14.21 -4.43
C CYS A 37 -10.92 12.82 -3.79
N CYS A 38 -10.13 11.80 -4.13
CA CYS A 38 -10.22 10.49 -3.48
C CYS A 38 -9.92 10.53 -1.99
N ALA A 39 -9.15 11.54 -1.53
CA ALA A 39 -8.89 11.72 -0.11
C ALA A 39 -10.15 12.06 0.70
N ILE A 40 -11.15 12.70 0.08
CA ILE A 40 -12.43 13.00 0.72
C ILE A 40 -13.18 11.69 1.03
N GLU A 41 -13.22 10.77 0.07
CA GLU A 41 -13.81 9.45 0.26
C GLU A 41 -13.01 8.61 1.29
N MET A 42 -11.68 8.75 1.30
CA MET A 42 -10.83 8.15 2.32
C MET A 42 -11.13 8.69 3.72
N MET A 43 -11.41 10.00 3.87
CA MET A 43 -11.85 10.57 5.16
C MET A 43 -13.23 10.05 5.55
N THR A 44 -14.14 9.93 4.57
CA THR A 44 -15.49 9.38 4.80
C THR A 44 -15.45 7.92 5.24
N PHE A 45 -14.46 7.15 4.81
CA PHE A 45 -14.21 5.78 5.28
C PHE A 45 -13.96 5.70 6.80
N GLY A 46 -13.32 6.71 7.38
CA GLY A 46 -13.16 6.86 8.84
C GLY A 46 -14.38 7.43 9.57
N ALA A 47 -15.47 7.77 8.86
CA ALA A 47 -16.67 8.33 9.46
C ALA A 47 -17.52 7.25 10.16
N PRO A 48 -18.37 7.62 11.13
CA PRO A 48 -19.13 6.67 11.96
C PRO A 48 -20.00 5.68 11.18
N ARG A 49 -20.44 6.05 9.97
CA ARG A 49 -21.23 5.16 9.10
C ARG A 49 -20.45 3.94 8.63
N PHE A 50 -19.16 4.12 8.31
CA PHE A 50 -18.32 3.08 7.74
C PHE A 50 -17.38 2.48 8.76
N ASP A 51 -16.92 3.29 9.71
CA ASP A 51 -16.13 2.94 10.88
C ASP A 51 -14.95 1.99 10.59
N SER A 52 -13.88 2.55 10.08
CA SER A 52 -12.65 1.83 9.78
C SER A 52 -12.01 1.15 10.99
N ALA A 53 -12.36 1.57 12.21
CA ALA A 53 -11.87 0.98 13.46
C ALA A 53 -12.17 -0.52 13.57
N ARG A 54 -13.31 -0.96 13.03
CA ARG A 54 -13.70 -2.39 13.01
C ARG A 54 -12.71 -3.29 12.27
N PHE A 55 -11.92 -2.70 11.38
CA PHE A 55 -10.93 -3.40 10.56
C PHE A 55 -9.50 -3.21 11.05
N GLY A 56 -9.32 -2.70 12.27
CA GLY A 56 -8.00 -2.43 12.83
C GLY A 56 -7.32 -1.17 12.31
N MET A 57 -8.09 -0.26 11.71
CA MET A 57 -7.61 0.96 11.03
C MET A 57 -8.10 2.24 11.72
N GLU A 58 -8.29 2.18 13.04
CA GLU A 58 -8.81 3.32 13.80
C GLU A 58 -7.92 4.56 13.71
N VAL A 59 -6.61 4.34 13.73
CA VAL A 59 -5.65 5.44 13.85
C VAL A 59 -4.97 5.73 12.52
N PHE A 60 -5.33 6.86 11.92
CA PHE A 60 -4.57 7.43 10.81
C PHE A 60 -3.29 8.08 11.36
N ARG A 61 -2.14 7.51 11.03
CA ARG A 61 -0.85 7.99 11.55
C ARG A 61 -0.27 9.09 10.65
N PRO A 62 0.07 10.27 11.23
CA PRO A 62 0.76 11.33 10.48
C PRO A 62 2.24 10.98 10.25
N SER A 63 2.82 10.12 11.08
CA SER A 63 4.20 9.66 10.92
C SER A 63 4.27 8.42 10.03
N PRO A 64 4.95 8.45 8.88
CA PRO A 64 5.10 7.29 8.01
C PRO A 64 5.78 6.10 8.70
N ARG A 65 6.66 6.37 9.66
CA ARG A 65 7.39 5.32 10.41
C ARG A 65 6.49 4.46 11.30
N GLN A 66 5.27 4.90 11.58
CA GLN A 66 4.29 4.21 12.42
C GLN A 66 3.11 3.68 11.61
N ALA A 67 3.15 3.79 10.30
CA ALA A 67 2.09 3.36 9.41
C ALA A 67 2.48 2.09 8.66
N ASP A 68 1.51 1.21 8.46
CA ASP A 68 1.66 -0.06 7.76
C ASP A 68 1.11 0.00 6.34
N LEU A 69 0.10 0.84 6.11
CA LEU A 69 -0.58 1.03 4.82
C LEU A 69 -0.40 2.44 4.31
N MET A 70 0.03 2.59 3.06
CA MET A 70 0.00 3.84 2.32
C MET A 70 -1.16 3.83 1.33
N ILE A 71 -2.14 4.71 1.52
CA ILE A 71 -3.22 4.89 0.56
C ILE A 71 -2.91 6.10 -0.30
N VAL A 72 -2.56 5.87 -1.56
CA VAL A 72 -2.34 6.95 -2.52
C VAL A 72 -3.68 7.39 -3.09
N ALA A 73 -4.29 8.38 -2.45
CA ALA A 73 -5.65 8.82 -2.74
C ALA A 73 -5.67 10.00 -3.72
N GLY A 74 -5.72 9.72 -5.00
CA GLY A 74 -5.88 10.71 -6.05
C GLY A 74 -4.71 10.84 -7.02
N ARG A 75 -4.68 11.94 -7.78
CA ARG A 75 -3.64 12.19 -8.78
C ARG A 75 -2.31 12.58 -8.14
N VAL A 76 -1.24 12.03 -8.67
CA VAL A 76 0.14 12.37 -8.28
C VAL A 76 0.75 13.31 -9.32
N SER A 77 1.13 14.51 -8.92
CA SER A 77 1.87 15.41 -9.80
C SER A 77 3.36 15.04 -9.84
N ASN A 78 4.03 15.39 -10.93
CA ASN A 78 5.48 15.15 -11.05
C ASN A 78 6.29 15.84 -9.95
N LYS A 79 5.81 16.97 -9.43
CA LYS A 79 6.45 17.67 -8.30
C LYS A 79 6.24 16.94 -6.97
N MET A 80 5.14 16.18 -6.84
CA MET A 80 4.81 15.44 -5.63
C MET A 80 5.38 14.02 -5.65
N ALA A 81 5.71 13.48 -6.80
CA ALA A 81 6.25 12.13 -6.96
C ALA A 81 7.46 11.83 -6.05
N PRO A 82 8.48 12.72 -5.93
CA PRO A 82 9.60 12.51 -5.01
C PRO A 82 9.18 12.43 -3.55
N VAL A 83 8.18 13.23 -3.16
CA VAL A 83 7.66 13.25 -1.79
C VAL A 83 6.93 11.93 -1.49
N VAL A 84 6.13 11.43 -2.43
CA VAL A 84 5.48 10.11 -2.32
C VAL A 84 6.51 9.01 -2.11
N ARG A 85 7.58 9.00 -2.91
CA ARG A 85 8.67 8.05 -2.77
C ARG A 85 9.37 8.17 -1.42
N GLN A 86 9.68 9.38 -0.99
CA GLN A 86 10.34 9.63 0.30
C GLN A 86 9.47 9.17 1.48
N ILE A 87 8.16 9.38 1.44
CA ILE A 87 7.22 8.89 2.46
C ILE A 87 7.22 7.36 2.49
N TYR A 88 7.17 6.73 1.32
CA TYR A 88 7.21 5.27 1.21
C TYR A 88 8.51 4.69 1.78
N ASP A 89 9.65 5.30 1.51
CA ASP A 89 10.96 4.84 2.01
C ASP A 89 11.08 4.99 3.53
N GLN A 90 10.35 5.94 4.13
CA GLN A 90 10.30 6.14 5.57
C GLN A 90 9.39 5.14 6.31
N MET A 91 8.51 4.44 5.61
CA MET A 91 7.67 3.42 6.22
C MET A 91 8.48 2.18 6.60
N ALA A 92 8.16 1.62 7.77
CA ALA A 92 8.77 0.39 8.24
C ALA A 92 8.26 -0.83 7.45
N ALA A 93 9.10 -1.83 7.26
CA ALA A 93 8.66 -3.11 6.69
C ALA A 93 8.00 -4.00 7.78
N PRO A 94 6.94 -4.75 7.46
CA PRO A 94 6.25 -4.85 6.17
C PRO A 94 5.34 -3.65 5.90
N LYS A 95 5.36 -3.13 4.69
CA LYS A 95 4.56 -1.99 4.25
C LYS A 95 3.76 -2.33 3.01
N TYR A 96 2.58 -1.75 2.90
CA TYR A 96 1.63 -2.04 1.83
C TYR A 96 1.18 -0.74 1.17
N VAL A 97 0.91 -0.80 -0.13
CA VAL A 97 0.48 0.36 -0.92
C VAL A 97 -0.83 0.05 -1.64
N LEU A 98 -1.82 0.91 -1.45
CA LEU A 98 -3.09 0.87 -2.13
C LEU A 98 -3.25 2.10 -3.02
N ALA A 99 -3.35 1.89 -4.33
CA ALA A 99 -3.63 2.95 -5.30
C ALA A 99 -5.15 3.19 -5.37
N MET A 100 -5.61 4.29 -4.77
CA MET A 100 -7.03 4.64 -4.71
C MET A 100 -7.43 5.58 -5.83
N GLY A 101 -8.32 5.09 -6.65
CA GLY A 101 -8.91 5.81 -7.77
C GLY A 101 -8.14 5.67 -9.08
N VAL A 102 -8.81 5.99 -10.17
CA VAL A 102 -8.26 5.85 -11.52
C VAL A 102 -7.04 6.77 -11.76
N CYS A 103 -6.97 7.90 -11.05
CA CYS A 103 -5.84 8.83 -11.17
C CYS A 103 -4.55 8.23 -10.60
N ALA A 104 -4.62 7.53 -9.47
CA ALA A 104 -3.48 6.84 -8.90
C ALA A 104 -3.10 5.60 -9.73
N SER A 105 -4.10 4.92 -10.31
CA SER A 105 -3.87 3.68 -11.06
C SER A 105 -3.27 3.90 -12.46
N SER A 106 -3.71 4.95 -13.18
CA SER A 106 -3.31 5.15 -14.58
C SER A 106 -3.28 6.62 -15.03
N GLY A 107 -3.35 7.57 -14.08
CA GLY A 107 -3.49 9.00 -14.42
C GLY A 107 -4.92 9.43 -14.75
N GLY A 108 -5.80 8.49 -15.11
CA GLY A 108 -7.21 8.72 -15.40
C GLY A 108 -7.46 9.75 -16.48
N MET A 109 -8.33 10.72 -16.18
CA MET A 109 -8.66 11.81 -17.10
C MET A 109 -7.54 12.87 -17.24
N PHE A 110 -6.53 12.83 -16.39
CA PHE A 110 -5.43 13.81 -16.35
C PHE A 110 -4.22 13.33 -17.15
N ASN A 111 -4.42 13.02 -18.42
CA ASN A 111 -3.35 12.62 -19.32
C ASN A 111 -2.58 13.87 -19.81
N ASN A 112 -1.71 14.40 -18.97
CA ASN A 112 -0.88 15.55 -19.26
C ASN A 112 0.54 15.40 -18.68
N TYR A 113 1.46 16.26 -19.10
CA TYR A 113 2.87 16.22 -18.70
C TYR A 113 3.12 16.53 -17.22
N ALA A 114 2.14 17.05 -16.48
CA ALA A 114 2.29 17.46 -15.09
C ALA A 114 1.92 16.35 -14.11
N ILE A 115 1.20 15.33 -14.57
CA ILE A 115 0.66 14.25 -13.75
C ILE A 115 1.34 12.92 -14.12
N VAL A 116 1.73 12.17 -13.10
CA VAL A 116 2.28 10.82 -13.26
C VAL A 116 1.16 9.86 -13.68
N GLN A 117 1.42 9.09 -14.74
CA GLN A 117 0.44 8.18 -15.33
C GLN A 117 0.48 6.80 -14.66
N GLY A 118 0.15 6.77 -13.36
CA GLY A 118 0.20 5.59 -12.50
C GLY A 118 1.22 5.71 -11.38
N VAL A 119 0.82 5.43 -10.16
CA VAL A 119 1.70 5.50 -8.98
C VAL A 119 2.69 4.34 -8.93
N ASP A 120 2.43 3.27 -9.65
CA ASP A 120 3.32 2.12 -9.86
C ASP A 120 4.67 2.49 -10.48
N HIS A 121 4.73 3.61 -11.20
CA HIS A 121 6.01 4.18 -11.66
C HIS A 121 6.86 4.81 -10.55
N ILE A 122 6.32 4.99 -9.36
CA ILE A 122 7.01 5.64 -8.24
C ILE A 122 7.27 4.65 -7.10
N VAL A 123 6.23 3.89 -6.71
CA VAL A 123 6.24 2.93 -5.61
C VAL A 123 5.52 1.64 -6.02
N PRO A 124 5.94 0.48 -5.52
CA PRO A 124 5.25 -0.78 -5.80
C PRO A 124 3.84 -0.75 -5.21
N VAL A 125 2.85 -1.20 -5.98
CA VAL A 125 1.44 -1.19 -5.60
C VAL A 125 0.96 -2.61 -5.34
N ASP A 126 0.39 -2.85 -4.16
CA ASP A 126 -0.16 -4.15 -3.77
C ASP A 126 -1.61 -4.31 -4.22
N MET A 127 -2.38 -3.21 -4.20
CA MET A 127 -3.79 -3.26 -4.53
C MET A 127 -4.22 -2.02 -5.30
N TYR A 128 -5.00 -2.22 -6.37
CA TYR A 128 -5.61 -1.14 -7.14
C TYR A 128 -7.10 -1.06 -6.84
N LEU A 129 -7.58 0.13 -6.55
CA LEU A 129 -8.99 0.42 -6.33
C LEU A 129 -9.51 1.37 -7.42
N PRO A 130 -10.25 0.87 -8.41
CA PRO A 130 -10.79 1.70 -9.48
C PRO A 130 -11.96 2.56 -8.99
N GLY A 131 -12.15 3.69 -9.64
CA GLY A 131 -13.25 4.64 -9.38
C GLY A 131 -12.80 6.09 -9.53
N CYS A 132 -13.74 7.01 -9.64
CA CYS A 132 -13.44 8.44 -9.79
C CYS A 132 -14.49 9.34 -9.12
N PRO A 133 -14.45 9.50 -7.80
CA PRO A 133 -13.75 8.70 -6.79
C PRO A 133 -14.45 7.35 -6.53
N PRO A 134 -13.75 6.36 -6.03
CA PRO A 134 -14.38 5.13 -5.56
C PRO A 134 -15.15 5.41 -4.26
N ARG A 135 -16.27 4.73 -4.08
CA ARG A 135 -17.07 4.85 -2.86
C ARG A 135 -16.35 4.26 -1.65
N PRO A 136 -16.67 4.70 -0.42
CA PRO A 136 -16.06 4.15 0.79
C PRO A 136 -16.27 2.63 0.95
N GLU A 137 -17.40 2.09 0.49
CA GLU A 137 -17.67 0.65 0.51
C GLU A 137 -16.71 -0.14 -0.39
N MET A 138 -16.31 0.44 -1.53
CA MET A 138 -15.30 -0.16 -2.40
C MET A 138 -13.93 -0.15 -1.75
N LEU A 139 -13.61 0.89 -0.98
CA LEU A 139 -12.36 0.96 -0.22
C LEU A 139 -12.35 -0.12 0.87
N ILE A 140 -13.46 -0.33 1.57
CA ILE A 140 -13.61 -1.43 2.55
C ILE A 140 -13.37 -2.79 1.88
N ASP A 141 -13.99 -3.04 0.73
CA ASP A 141 -13.81 -4.30 -0.01
C ASP A 141 -12.34 -4.52 -0.43
N ALA A 142 -11.68 -3.48 -0.93
CA ALA A 142 -10.25 -3.56 -1.28
C ALA A 142 -9.38 -3.86 -0.06
N ILE A 143 -9.66 -3.23 1.08
CA ILE A 143 -8.94 -3.49 2.34
C ILE A 143 -9.18 -4.92 2.84
N LEU A 144 -10.40 -5.42 2.77
CA LEU A 144 -10.70 -6.80 3.16
C LEU A 144 -9.96 -7.81 2.28
N LYS A 145 -9.86 -7.57 0.97
CA LYS A 145 -9.06 -8.38 0.06
C LYS A 145 -7.56 -8.31 0.38
N LEU A 146 -7.07 -7.12 0.73
CA LEU A 146 -5.68 -6.94 1.16
C LEU A 146 -5.41 -7.68 2.47
N HIS A 147 -6.33 -7.62 3.43
CA HIS A 147 -6.25 -8.37 4.69
C HIS A 147 -6.20 -9.89 4.46
N ASP A 148 -6.98 -10.40 3.50
CA ASP A 148 -6.94 -11.81 3.14
C ASP A 148 -5.58 -12.20 2.54
N SER A 149 -5.04 -11.36 1.65
CA SER A 149 -3.69 -11.53 1.10
C SER A 149 -2.60 -11.55 2.18
N ILE A 150 -2.68 -10.60 3.14
CA ILE A 150 -1.72 -10.50 4.26
C ILE A 150 -1.79 -11.74 5.16
N GLN A 151 -2.99 -12.26 5.41
CA GLN A 151 -3.18 -13.43 6.27
C GLN A 151 -2.55 -14.69 5.68
N HIS A 152 -2.50 -14.80 4.35
CA HIS A 152 -1.91 -15.94 3.64
C HIS A 152 -0.43 -15.72 3.26
N GLU A 153 0.12 -14.56 3.58
CA GLU A 153 1.53 -14.25 3.33
C GLU A 153 2.44 -15.03 4.28
N LYS A 154 3.40 -15.78 3.73
CA LYS A 154 4.35 -16.56 4.53
C LYS A 154 5.37 -15.63 5.21
N LEU A 155 5.69 -15.94 6.47
CA LEU A 155 6.81 -15.30 7.17
C LEU A 155 8.12 -15.61 6.43
N GLY A 156 8.88 -14.58 6.10
CA GLY A 156 10.10 -14.72 5.32
C GLY A 156 9.87 -14.87 3.80
N SER A 157 8.65 -14.58 3.33
CA SER A 157 8.41 -14.46 1.90
C SER A 157 9.42 -13.46 1.31
N ASN A 158 9.85 -13.73 0.10
CA ASN A 158 10.79 -12.86 -0.63
C ASN A 158 10.15 -11.51 -1.04
N ARG A 159 9.16 -11.03 -0.26
CA ARG A 159 8.44 -9.77 -0.52
C ARG A 159 9.41 -8.61 -0.73
N ALA A 160 10.46 -8.51 0.09
CA ALA A 160 11.46 -7.47 -0.09
C ALA A 160 12.17 -7.58 -1.44
N ARG A 161 12.50 -8.80 -1.88
CA ARG A 161 13.09 -9.04 -3.20
C ARG A 161 12.11 -8.79 -4.33
N GLN A 162 10.85 -9.22 -4.18
CA GLN A 162 9.81 -8.95 -5.17
C GLN A 162 9.55 -7.44 -5.33
N ILE A 163 9.55 -6.70 -4.22
CA ILE A 163 9.44 -5.25 -4.24
C ILE A 163 10.64 -4.63 -4.97
N GLU A 164 11.86 -5.08 -4.68
CA GLU A 164 13.08 -4.61 -5.32
C GLU A 164 13.08 -4.92 -6.83
N GLU A 165 12.64 -6.11 -7.22
CA GLU A 165 12.48 -6.50 -8.63
C GLU A 165 11.44 -5.61 -9.35
N LEU A 166 10.27 -5.40 -8.74
CA LEU A 166 9.23 -4.51 -9.26
C LEU A 166 9.71 -3.06 -9.36
N GLU A 167 10.48 -2.59 -8.40
CA GLU A 167 11.09 -1.27 -8.44
C GLU A 167 12.10 -1.14 -9.58
N LEU A 168 12.93 -2.15 -9.79
CA LEU A 168 13.88 -2.20 -10.90
C LEU A 168 13.17 -2.23 -12.25
N GLU A 169 12.11 -3.02 -12.37
CA GLU A 169 11.29 -3.05 -13.59
C GLU A 169 10.61 -1.70 -13.85
N ALA A 170 10.03 -1.08 -12.83
CA ALA A 170 9.41 0.24 -12.93
C ALA A 170 10.43 1.31 -13.36
N LEU A 171 11.65 1.24 -12.86
CA LEU A 171 12.74 2.14 -13.23
C LEU A 171 13.19 1.94 -14.69
N GLN A 172 13.17 0.70 -15.18
CA GLN A 172 13.51 0.37 -16.56
C GLN A 172 12.41 0.74 -17.54
N ALA A 173 11.14 0.60 -17.12
CA ALA A 173 9.98 0.89 -17.95
C ALA A 173 9.70 2.38 -18.19
N THR A 174 10.30 3.28 -17.39
CA THR A 174 10.06 4.73 -17.52
C THR A 174 11.14 5.41 -18.36
N PRO A 175 10.89 5.73 -19.64
CA PRO A 175 11.82 6.48 -20.48
C PRO A 175 11.87 7.98 -20.15
N THR A 176 11.18 8.45 -19.12
CA THR A 176 10.98 9.88 -18.87
C THR A 176 12.20 10.48 -18.18
N SER A 177 12.83 11.44 -18.84
CA SER A 177 13.97 12.24 -18.33
C SER A 177 13.69 12.93 -16.98
N ALA A 178 12.41 13.11 -16.63
CA ALA A 178 11.98 13.66 -15.35
C ALA A 178 12.35 12.77 -14.15
N MET A 179 12.28 11.45 -14.30
CA MET A 179 12.60 10.52 -13.20
C MET A 179 14.10 10.37 -12.97
N LYS A 180 14.93 10.50 -14.01
CA LYS A 180 16.40 10.50 -13.85
C LYS A 180 16.95 11.70 -13.06
N GLY A 181 16.19 12.80 -13.00
CA GLY A 181 16.49 13.96 -12.17
C GLY A 181 16.08 13.84 -10.70
N LEU A 182 15.17 12.92 -10.40
CA LEU A 182 14.59 12.71 -9.08
C LEU A 182 15.42 11.79 -8.17
N MET A 183 16.33 11.02 -8.76
CA MET A 183 17.17 10.05 -8.05
C MET A 183 18.64 10.50 -7.89
N ARG A 184 18.91 11.80 -8.11
CA ARG A 184 20.22 12.41 -7.84
C ARG A 184 20.11 13.32 -6.58
#